data_e763ee60d2610c5017053fc02aba4bcd
#
_entry.id   e763ee60d2610c5017053fc02aba4bcd
#
_cell.length_a   1.000
_cell.length_b   1.000
_cell.length_c   1.000
_cell.angle_alpha   90.00
_cell.angle_beta   90.00
_cell.angle_gamma   90.00
#
_symmetry.space_group_name_H-M   'P 1'
#
loop_
_entity.id
_entity.type
_entity.pdbx_description
1 polymer ?
#
loop_
_entity_poly.entity_id
_entity_poly.type
_entity_poly.pdbx_seq_one_letter_code
_entity_poly.pdbx_strand_id
1 'polypeptide(L)'
;MPLPRAVLFDLDDTLIRAYAQPEEAWTRLLHIFAAHLDAHDAAAIERVRVAVMEEARAFWSDAQAAAKWRLDIPTARRLSVRRGLARLGNTDEALADRIADAFTEMRRNEYRLYPDAHATVDALRKAGVKLALVTNGAAEIQRDKIARFDLGHRFDHIQIEGEFGQGKPELAVYRHALDRLEVDACDAWMVGDNYEWEVVAPQRLGMCGIWYDPFEAGVPAHATAKPTRIIKRLAELVE
;
A
#
# COMPACT_ATOMS: atom_id res chain seq x y z
N MET A 1 -2.91 14.65 -21.41
CA MET A 1 -2.58 13.48 -22.26
C MET A 1 -3.89 12.86 -22.74
N PRO A 2 -3.98 12.27 -23.96
CA PRO A 2 -5.16 11.49 -24.32
C PRO A 2 -5.32 10.31 -23.34
N LEU A 3 -6.57 9.90 -23.10
CA LEU A 3 -6.83 8.73 -22.25
C LEU A 3 -6.24 7.47 -22.90
N PRO A 4 -5.71 6.53 -22.09
CA PRO A 4 -5.17 5.27 -22.58
C PRO A 4 -6.30 4.29 -22.90
N ARG A 5 -5.97 3.15 -23.49
CA ARG A 5 -6.93 2.05 -23.66
C ARG A 5 -7.20 1.30 -22.36
N ALA A 6 -6.21 1.27 -21.46
CA ALA A 6 -6.37 0.66 -20.13
C ALA A 6 -5.67 1.45 -19.03
N VAL A 7 -6.20 1.35 -17.80
CA VAL A 7 -5.54 1.81 -16.58
C VAL A 7 -5.50 0.66 -15.56
N LEU A 8 -4.31 0.35 -15.09
CA LEU A 8 -4.06 -0.53 -13.96
C LEU A 8 -3.92 0.36 -12.72
N PHE A 9 -4.72 0.10 -11.70
CA PHE A 9 -4.65 0.80 -10.42
C PHE A 9 -4.05 -0.07 -9.32
N ASP A 10 -3.20 0.50 -8.50
CA ASP A 10 -2.94 -0.02 -7.18
C ASP A 10 -4.13 0.26 -6.23
N LEU A 11 -4.16 -0.43 -5.09
CA LEU A 11 -5.24 -0.31 -4.10
C LEU A 11 -4.84 0.52 -2.89
N ASP A 12 -3.81 0.07 -2.14
CA ASP A 12 -3.45 0.63 -0.85
C ASP A 12 -2.65 1.93 -1.01
N ASP A 13 -3.08 2.96 -0.32
CA ASP A 13 -2.58 4.34 -0.41
C ASP A 13 -2.70 4.98 -1.81
N THR A 14 -3.45 4.30 -2.72
CA THR A 14 -3.82 4.80 -4.05
C THR A 14 -5.33 5.04 -4.15
N LEU A 15 -6.16 4.00 -4.06
CA LEU A 15 -7.63 4.13 -4.01
C LEU A 15 -8.14 4.18 -2.56
N ILE A 16 -7.47 3.51 -1.66
CA ILE A 16 -7.80 3.42 -0.23
C ILE A 16 -6.62 3.93 0.57
N ARG A 17 -6.83 4.92 1.45
CA ARG A 17 -5.85 5.32 2.45
C ARG A 17 -5.78 4.24 3.53
N ALA A 18 -4.71 3.44 3.52
CA ALA A 18 -4.56 2.26 4.36
C ALA A 18 -3.38 2.35 5.33
N TYR A 19 -2.20 2.70 4.84
CA TYR A 19 -0.95 2.65 5.61
C TYR A 19 -0.25 3.99 5.79
N ALA A 20 -0.77 5.05 5.17
CA ALA A 20 -0.21 6.40 5.29
C ALA A 20 -0.13 6.86 6.75
N GLN A 21 0.90 7.68 7.06
CA GLN A 21 1.13 8.31 8.36
C GLN A 21 1.18 7.31 9.55
N PRO A 22 2.03 6.28 9.50
CA PRO A 22 2.09 5.26 10.55
C PRO A 22 2.57 5.82 11.89
N GLU A 23 3.38 6.88 11.91
CA GLU A 23 3.91 7.52 13.12
C GLU A 23 2.81 7.99 14.07
N GLU A 24 1.85 8.73 13.53
CA GLU A 24 0.73 9.24 14.31
C GLU A 24 -0.15 8.11 14.87
N ALA A 25 -0.40 7.11 14.05
CA ALA A 25 -1.18 5.95 14.44
C ALA A 25 -0.51 5.16 15.59
N TRP A 26 0.82 4.94 15.50
CA TRP A 26 1.58 4.31 16.58
C TRP A 26 1.55 5.16 17.84
N THR A 27 1.76 6.46 17.75
CA THR A 27 1.71 7.36 18.91
C THR A 27 0.37 7.26 19.63
N ARG A 28 -0.75 7.34 18.91
CA ARG A 28 -2.09 7.21 19.49
C ARG A 28 -2.29 5.88 20.20
N LEU A 29 -1.87 4.77 19.57
CA LEU A 29 -2.01 3.44 20.18
C LEU A 29 -1.15 3.28 21.42
N LEU A 30 0.12 3.70 21.36
CA LEU A 30 1.05 3.54 22.48
C LEU A 30 0.61 4.32 23.72
N HIS A 31 -0.06 5.44 23.57
CA HIS A 31 -0.69 6.12 24.72
C HIS A 31 -1.75 5.25 25.43
N ILE A 32 -2.48 4.41 24.70
CA ILE A 32 -3.45 3.48 25.30
C ILE A 32 -2.74 2.41 26.15
N PHE A 33 -1.55 2.00 25.71
CA PHE A 33 -0.74 0.99 26.38
C PHE A 33 0.30 1.56 27.36
N ALA A 34 0.34 2.87 27.58
CA ALA A 34 1.38 3.57 28.34
C ALA A 34 1.65 2.94 29.72
N ALA A 35 0.63 2.65 30.49
CA ALA A 35 0.76 2.02 31.81
C ALA A 35 1.36 0.62 31.76
N HIS A 36 1.09 -0.16 30.71
CA HIS A 36 1.66 -1.50 30.55
C HIS A 36 3.13 -1.48 30.06
N LEU A 37 3.54 -0.35 29.51
CA LEU A 37 4.89 -0.13 28.96
C LEU A 37 5.79 0.65 29.91
N ASP A 38 5.32 1.01 31.11
CA ASP A 38 6.02 1.95 31.99
C ASP A 38 6.42 3.28 31.28
N ALA A 39 5.62 3.67 30.28
CA ALA A 39 5.89 4.84 29.46
C ALA A 39 5.02 6.02 29.91
N HIS A 40 5.43 6.67 30.99
CA HIS A 40 4.63 7.68 31.70
C HIS A 40 4.75 9.11 31.14
N ASP A 41 5.63 9.32 30.17
CA ASP A 41 5.79 10.61 29.51
C ASP A 41 5.92 10.48 27.99
N ALA A 42 5.83 11.60 27.29
CA ALA A 42 5.91 11.65 25.83
C ALA A 42 7.24 11.11 25.28
N ALA A 43 8.34 11.31 26.01
CA ALA A 43 9.67 10.84 25.59
C ALA A 43 9.76 9.31 25.68
N ALA A 44 9.15 8.69 26.69
CA ALA A 44 9.07 7.24 26.81
C ALA A 44 8.22 6.62 25.67
N ILE A 45 7.05 7.19 25.38
CA ILE A 45 6.21 6.79 24.24
C ILE A 45 6.98 6.90 22.93
N GLU A 46 7.68 8.01 22.73
CA GLU A 46 8.49 8.23 21.53
C GLU A 46 9.62 7.19 21.38
N ARG A 47 10.32 6.84 22.45
CA ARG A 47 11.34 5.76 22.41
C ARG A 47 10.75 4.43 21.96
N VAL A 48 9.57 4.05 22.50
CA VAL A 48 8.88 2.81 22.09
C VAL A 48 8.49 2.90 20.62
N ARG A 49 7.88 4.00 20.19
CA ARG A 49 7.48 4.22 18.80
C ARG A 49 8.66 4.07 17.86
N VAL A 50 9.77 4.76 18.15
CA VAL A 50 10.98 4.72 17.32
C VAL A 50 11.53 3.30 17.24
N ALA A 51 11.66 2.59 18.37
CA ALA A 51 12.16 1.22 18.38
C ALA A 51 11.30 0.26 17.53
N VAL A 52 9.98 0.31 17.66
CA VAL A 52 9.06 -0.51 16.89
C VAL A 52 9.13 -0.18 15.40
N MET A 53 9.18 1.10 15.05
CA MET A 53 9.22 1.54 13.65
C MET A 53 10.55 1.25 12.97
N GLU A 54 11.67 1.31 13.70
CA GLU A 54 12.97 0.91 13.16
C GLU A 54 13.02 -0.58 12.84
N GLU A 55 12.47 -1.45 13.70
CA GLU A 55 12.34 -2.87 13.42
C GLU A 55 11.43 -3.12 12.21
N ALA A 56 10.32 -2.41 12.11
CA ALA A 56 9.43 -2.50 10.95
C ALA A 56 10.15 -2.06 9.67
N ARG A 57 10.88 -0.94 9.67
CA ARG A 57 11.65 -0.49 8.49
C ARG A 57 12.72 -1.51 8.09
N ALA A 58 13.49 -2.03 9.03
CA ALA A 58 14.49 -3.07 8.76
C ALA A 58 13.86 -4.30 8.12
N PHE A 59 12.68 -4.68 8.59
CA PHE A 59 11.91 -5.82 8.09
C PHE A 59 11.45 -5.62 6.63
N TRP A 60 10.98 -4.42 6.30
CA TRP A 60 10.49 -4.08 4.95
C TRP A 60 11.58 -3.68 3.97
N SER A 61 12.81 -3.40 4.43
CA SER A 61 13.94 -3.05 3.58
C SER A 61 14.57 -4.25 2.86
N ASP A 62 14.38 -5.45 3.37
CA ASP A 62 14.78 -6.68 2.69
C ASP A 62 13.70 -7.15 1.73
N ALA A 63 14.00 -7.20 0.43
CA ALA A 63 13.02 -7.52 -0.61
C ALA A 63 12.43 -8.94 -0.48
N GLN A 64 13.22 -9.93 -0.02
CA GLN A 64 12.73 -11.30 0.18
C GLN A 64 11.84 -11.39 1.41
N ALA A 65 12.24 -10.77 2.52
CA ALA A 65 11.42 -10.69 3.71
C ALA A 65 10.11 -9.95 3.40
N ALA A 66 10.16 -8.81 2.74
CA ALA A 66 8.98 -8.06 2.33
C ALA A 66 8.03 -8.88 1.46
N ALA A 67 8.55 -9.62 0.46
CA ALA A 67 7.73 -10.50 -0.41
C ALA A 67 6.99 -11.58 0.40
N LYS A 68 7.64 -12.17 1.40
CA LYS A 68 7.02 -13.16 2.29
C LYS A 68 5.96 -12.54 3.20
N TRP A 69 6.33 -11.45 3.88
CA TRP A 69 5.58 -10.96 5.01
C TRP A 69 4.43 -10.02 4.65
N ARG A 70 4.40 -9.46 3.44
CA ARG A 70 3.22 -8.74 2.95
C ARG A 70 2.02 -9.66 2.74
N LEU A 71 2.23 -10.99 2.69
CA LEU A 71 1.17 -11.98 2.71
C LEU A 71 0.70 -12.35 4.14
N ASP A 72 1.46 -11.94 5.18
CA ASP A 72 1.11 -12.15 6.59
C ASP A 72 1.54 -10.94 7.46
N ILE A 73 0.93 -9.80 7.17
CA ILE A 73 1.20 -8.54 7.89
C ILE A 73 0.97 -8.65 9.40
N PRO A 74 -0.06 -9.36 9.92
CA PRO A 74 -0.23 -9.50 11.36
C PRO A 74 0.97 -10.14 12.05
N THR A 75 1.50 -11.23 11.53
CA THR A 75 2.70 -11.89 12.08
C THR A 75 3.94 -11.00 11.96
N ALA A 76 4.15 -10.36 10.81
CA ALA A 76 5.25 -9.40 10.62
C ALA A 76 5.21 -8.27 11.67
N ARG A 77 4.01 -7.75 11.94
CA ARG A 77 3.81 -6.69 12.92
C ARG A 77 4.09 -7.16 14.34
N ARG A 78 3.61 -8.34 14.75
CA ARG A 78 3.94 -8.94 16.05
C ARG A 78 5.44 -9.08 16.23
N LEU A 79 6.16 -9.59 15.22
CA LEU A 79 7.62 -9.72 15.26
C LEU A 79 8.32 -8.36 15.42
N SER A 80 7.87 -7.33 14.68
CA SER A 80 8.45 -5.99 14.79
C SER A 80 8.23 -5.38 16.17
N VAL A 81 7.03 -5.54 16.75
CA VAL A 81 6.72 -5.04 18.10
C VAL A 81 7.51 -5.79 19.16
N ARG A 82 7.56 -7.12 19.11
CA ARG A 82 8.36 -7.94 20.05
C ARG A 82 9.84 -7.51 20.05
N ARG A 83 10.44 -7.36 18.86
CA ARG A 83 11.84 -6.93 18.72
C ARG A 83 12.06 -5.50 19.22
N GLY A 84 11.19 -4.58 18.86
CA GLY A 84 11.26 -3.20 19.32
C GLY A 84 11.19 -3.07 20.84
N LEU A 85 10.26 -3.79 21.48
CA LEU A 85 10.16 -3.82 22.94
C LEU A 85 11.34 -4.51 23.61
N ALA A 86 11.83 -5.62 23.06
CA ALA A 86 13.00 -6.33 23.59
C ALA A 86 14.27 -5.45 23.60
N ARG A 87 14.48 -4.60 22.58
CA ARG A 87 15.57 -3.61 22.55
C ARG A 87 15.50 -2.61 23.68
N LEU A 88 14.33 -2.39 24.25
CA LEU A 88 14.11 -1.49 25.39
C LEU A 88 14.06 -2.26 26.74
N GLY A 89 14.39 -3.56 26.73
CA GLY A 89 14.42 -4.40 27.91
C GLY A 89 13.06 -5.02 28.28
N ASN A 90 12.01 -4.79 27.52
CA ASN A 90 10.71 -5.43 27.74
C ASN A 90 10.59 -6.69 26.87
N THR A 91 10.57 -7.86 27.50
CA THR A 91 10.50 -9.17 26.85
C THR A 91 9.12 -9.84 26.98
N ASP A 92 8.09 -9.09 27.40
CA ASP A 92 6.71 -9.59 27.48
C ASP A 92 6.12 -9.73 26.06
N GLU A 93 6.25 -10.92 25.49
CA GLU A 93 5.73 -11.23 24.16
C GLU A 93 4.20 -11.14 24.09
N ALA A 94 3.49 -11.46 25.17
CA ALA A 94 2.03 -11.40 25.20
C ALA A 94 1.55 -9.93 25.12
N LEU A 95 2.24 -9.02 25.81
CA LEU A 95 1.99 -7.59 25.70
C LEU A 95 2.30 -7.09 24.29
N ALA A 96 3.45 -7.49 23.73
CA ALA A 96 3.85 -7.11 22.38
C ALA A 96 2.81 -7.53 21.32
N ASP A 97 2.30 -8.75 21.42
CA ASP A 97 1.26 -9.26 20.51
C ASP A 97 -0.05 -8.49 20.66
N ARG A 98 -0.48 -8.20 21.87
CA ARG A 98 -1.67 -7.38 22.13
C ARG A 98 -1.55 -5.99 21.50
N ILE A 99 -0.39 -5.36 21.59
CA ILE A 99 -0.12 -4.06 20.98
C ILE A 99 -0.17 -4.18 19.45
N ALA A 100 0.46 -5.20 18.88
CA ALA A 100 0.49 -5.43 17.43
C ALA A 100 -0.91 -5.69 16.86
N ASP A 101 -1.70 -6.52 17.55
CA ASP A 101 -3.06 -6.85 17.15
C ASP A 101 -4.00 -5.64 17.27
N ALA A 102 -3.88 -4.87 18.36
CA ALA A 102 -4.64 -3.64 18.55
C ALA A 102 -4.29 -2.60 17.46
N PHE A 103 -3.02 -2.50 17.06
CA PHE A 103 -2.63 -1.65 15.93
C PHE A 103 -3.25 -2.12 14.62
N THR A 104 -3.26 -3.42 14.37
CA THR A 104 -3.86 -4.02 13.18
C THR A 104 -5.35 -3.67 13.09
N GLU A 105 -6.07 -3.87 14.19
CA GLU A 105 -7.50 -3.57 14.27
C GLU A 105 -7.78 -2.07 14.12
N MET A 106 -7.01 -1.23 14.81
CA MET A 106 -7.13 0.23 14.69
C MET A 106 -6.94 0.68 13.24
N ARG A 107 -5.88 0.20 12.55
CA ARG A 107 -5.63 0.56 11.15
C ARG A 107 -6.74 0.07 10.22
N ARG A 108 -7.24 -1.16 10.40
CA ARG A 108 -8.36 -1.69 9.62
C ARG A 108 -9.61 -0.82 9.76
N ASN A 109 -9.88 -0.32 10.95
CA ASN A 109 -11.02 0.57 11.21
C ASN A 109 -10.84 1.98 10.64
N GLU A 110 -9.60 2.40 10.42
CA GLU A 110 -9.24 3.71 9.84
C GLU A 110 -9.20 3.71 8.31
N TYR A 111 -9.28 2.57 7.62
CA TYR A 111 -9.30 2.55 6.16
C TYR A 111 -10.41 3.45 5.61
N ARG A 112 -10.06 4.29 4.66
CA ARG A 112 -10.98 5.22 3.97
C ARG A 112 -10.67 5.24 2.49
N LEU A 113 -11.71 5.26 1.67
CA LEU A 113 -11.56 5.54 0.25
C LEU A 113 -11.07 6.98 0.05
N TYR A 114 -10.18 7.22 -0.90
CA TYR A 114 -9.87 8.59 -1.31
C TYR A 114 -11.11 9.24 -1.90
N PRO A 115 -11.37 10.55 -1.63
CA PRO A 115 -12.67 11.17 -1.92
C PRO A 115 -13.10 11.11 -3.39
N ASP A 116 -12.14 11.12 -4.31
CA ASP A 116 -12.35 11.14 -5.76
C ASP A 116 -12.18 9.76 -6.43
N ALA A 117 -11.87 8.70 -5.67
CA ALA A 117 -11.56 7.39 -6.22
C ALA A 117 -12.71 6.81 -7.06
N HIS A 118 -13.94 6.71 -6.50
CA HIS A 118 -15.08 6.19 -7.24
C HIS A 118 -15.41 7.03 -8.48
N ALA A 119 -15.46 8.35 -8.33
CA ALA A 119 -15.81 9.25 -9.42
C ALA A 119 -14.81 9.14 -10.58
N THR A 120 -13.51 9.02 -10.27
CA THR A 120 -12.45 8.88 -11.28
C THR A 120 -12.54 7.54 -12.00
N VAL A 121 -12.69 6.44 -11.25
CA VAL A 121 -12.83 5.09 -11.82
C VAL A 121 -14.08 5.02 -12.72
N ASP A 122 -15.22 5.56 -12.25
CA ASP A 122 -16.48 5.56 -13.03
C ASP A 122 -16.36 6.44 -14.28
N ALA A 123 -15.65 7.57 -14.20
CA ALA A 123 -15.43 8.45 -15.36
C ALA A 123 -14.56 7.77 -16.43
N LEU A 124 -13.47 7.08 -16.04
CA LEU A 124 -12.64 6.30 -16.95
C LEU A 124 -13.43 5.18 -17.63
N ARG A 125 -14.26 4.43 -16.88
CA ARG A 125 -15.14 3.40 -17.44
C ARG A 125 -16.13 3.98 -18.43
N LYS A 126 -16.75 5.10 -18.11
CA LYS A 126 -17.69 5.81 -19.00
C LYS A 126 -17.01 6.27 -20.28
N ALA A 127 -15.72 6.59 -20.22
CA ALA A 127 -14.91 6.94 -21.40
C ALA A 127 -14.46 5.71 -22.22
N GLY A 128 -14.84 4.49 -21.82
CA GLY A 128 -14.48 3.25 -22.51
C GLY A 128 -13.09 2.71 -22.18
N VAL A 129 -12.44 3.22 -21.14
CA VAL A 129 -11.13 2.74 -20.66
C VAL A 129 -11.33 1.42 -19.92
N LYS A 130 -10.56 0.38 -20.26
CA LYS A 130 -10.54 -0.89 -19.54
C LYS A 130 -9.77 -0.73 -18.22
N LEU A 131 -10.25 -1.32 -17.12
CA LEU A 131 -9.69 -1.11 -15.80
C LEU A 131 -9.25 -2.41 -15.14
N ALA A 132 -8.04 -2.47 -14.62
CA ALA A 132 -7.61 -3.52 -13.70
C ALA A 132 -7.21 -2.96 -12.34
N LEU A 133 -7.53 -3.71 -11.29
CA LEU A 133 -7.00 -3.50 -9.95
C LEU A 133 -5.88 -4.51 -9.72
N VAL A 134 -4.67 -4.03 -9.44
CA VAL A 134 -3.47 -4.87 -9.28
C VAL A 134 -2.82 -4.56 -7.94
N THR A 135 -3.02 -5.42 -6.95
CA THR A 135 -2.62 -5.15 -5.57
C THR A 135 -1.79 -6.26 -4.96
N ASN A 136 -0.78 -5.87 -4.19
CA ASN A 136 0.03 -6.79 -3.39
C ASN A 136 -0.66 -7.09 -2.06
N GLY A 137 -0.37 -8.27 -1.48
CA GLY A 137 -0.83 -8.67 -0.17
C GLY A 137 -1.69 -9.93 -0.16
N ALA A 138 -2.13 -10.31 1.04
CA ALA A 138 -2.92 -11.51 1.28
C ALA A 138 -4.33 -11.40 0.65
N ALA A 139 -4.76 -12.49 0.02
CA ALA A 139 -6.04 -12.56 -0.70
C ALA A 139 -7.23 -12.11 0.15
N GLU A 140 -7.36 -12.65 1.35
CA GLU A 140 -8.47 -12.35 2.25
C GLU A 140 -8.54 -10.87 2.62
N ILE A 141 -7.39 -10.28 2.98
CA ILE A 141 -7.32 -8.86 3.40
C ILE A 141 -7.69 -7.94 2.22
N GLN A 142 -7.16 -8.21 1.03
CA GLN A 142 -7.44 -7.36 -0.13
C GLN A 142 -8.89 -7.53 -0.62
N ARG A 143 -9.45 -8.75 -0.58
CA ARG A 143 -10.86 -9.01 -0.90
C ARG A 143 -11.81 -8.29 0.08
N ASP A 144 -11.50 -8.29 1.39
CA ASP A 144 -12.26 -7.54 2.39
C ASP A 144 -12.28 -6.02 2.08
N LYS A 145 -11.14 -5.43 1.74
CA LYS A 145 -11.05 -4.01 1.33
C LYS A 145 -11.87 -3.73 0.07
N ILE A 146 -11.71 -4.57 -0.95
CA ILE A 146 -12.42 -4.44 -2.24
C ILE A 146 -13.93 -4.49 -2.03
N ALA A 147 -14.41 -5.42 -1.21
CA ALA A 147 -15.83 -5.55 -0.88
C ALA A 147 -16.34 -4.37 -0.04
N ARG A 148 -15.60 -4.00 1.03
CA ARG A 148 -15.97 -2.91 1.94
C ARG A 148 -16.12 -1.56 1.23
N PHE A 149 -15.30 -1.31 0.20
CA PHE A 149 -15.31 -0.04 -0.53
C PHE A 149 -15.98 -0.13 -1.89
N ASP A 150 -16.77 -1.20 -2.12
CA ASP A 150 -17.59 -1.36 -3.33
C ASP A 150 -16.80 -1.19 -4.63
N LEU A 151 -15.59 -1.78 -4.67
CA LEU A 151 -14.69 -1.67 -5.82
C LEU A 151 -14.85 -2.84 -6.81
N GLY A 152 -15.38 -3.98 -6.37
CA GLY A 152 -15.32 -5.22 -7.12
C GLY A 152 -15.95 -5.16 -8.54
N HIS A 153 -17.07 -4.48 -8.70
CA HIS A 153 -17.77 -4.37 -9.98
C HIS A 153 -17.26 -3.22 -10.88
N ARG A 154 -16.31 -2.42 -10.39
CA ARG A 154 -15.78 -1.25 -11.10
C ARG A 154 -14.60 -1.58 -11.99
N PHE A 155 -14.05 -2.78 -11.87
CA PHE A 155 -12.87 -3.24 -12.60
C PHE A 155 -13.23 -4.43 -13.51
N ASP A 156 -12.66 -4.43 -14.72
CA ASP A 156 -12.80 -5.54 -15.67
C ASP A 156 -11.93 -6.73 -15.24
N HIS A 157 -10.83 -6.46 -14.52
CA HIS A 157 -9.95 -7.47 -13.93
C HIS A 157 -9.46 -7.06 -12.54
N ILE A 158 -9.42 -8.02 -11.61
CA ILE A 158 -8.84 -7.84 -10.27
C ILE A 158 -7.79 -8.90 -10.06
N GLN A 159 -6.56 -8.45 -9.75
CA GLN A 159 -5.42 -9.31 -9.52
C GLN A 159 -4.81 -9.02 -8.15
N ILE A 160 -4.83 -10.02 -7.30
CA ILE A 160 -4.30 -9.95 -5.93
C ILE A 160 -3.10 -10.89 -5.84
N GLU A 161 -1.99 -10.43 -5.26
CA GLU A 161 -0.78 -11.22 -5.13
C GLU A 161 -1.03 -12.58 -4.46
N GLY A 162 -1.78 -12.61 -3.35
CA GLY A 162 -2.09 -13.85 -2.63
C GLY A 162 -2.92 -14.86 -3.42
N GLU A 163 -3.57 -14.45 -4.53
CA GLU A 163 -4.31 -15.32 -5.46
C GLU A 163 -3.46 -15.69 -6.66
N PHE A 164 -2.72 -14.72 -7.21
CA PHE A 164 -1.92 -14.89 -8.42
C PHE A 164 -0.58 -15.60 -8.13
N GLY A 165 -0.08 -15.52 -6.89
CA GLY A 165 1.17 -16.14 -6.47
C GLY A 165 2.43 -15.29 -6.72
N GLN A 166 2.29 -14.15 -7.36
CA GLN A 166 3.37 -13.17 -7.58
C GLN A 166 2.83 -11.76 -7.37
N GLY A 167 3.68 -10.86 -6.85
CA GLY A 167 3.35 -9.47 -6.59
C GLY A 167 4.24 -8.49 -7.36
N LYS A 168 3.83 -7.24 -7.43
CA LYS A 168 4.66 -6.14 -7.93
C LYS A 168 5.97 -6.08 -7.10
N PRO A 169 7.13 -5.83 -7.69
CA PRO A 169 7.38 -5.34 -9.04
C PRO A 169 7.65 -6.41 -10.12
N GLU A 170 7.29 -7.68 -9.90
CA GLU A 170 7.51 -8.73 -10.89
C GLU A 170 6.78 -8.42 -12.21
N LEU A 171 7.50 -8.43 -13.34
CA LEU A 171 6.95 -8.03 -14.65
C LEU A 171 5.80 -8.92 -15.12
N ALA A 172 5.76 -10.18 -14.67
CA ALA A 172 4.67 -11.11 -14.97
C ALA A 172 3.31 -10.61 -14.45
N VAL A 173 3.32 -9.84 -13.34
CA VAL A 173 2.12 -9.27 -12.73
C VAL A 173 1.41 -8.31 -13.70
N TYR A 174 2.17 -7.39 -14.30
CA TYR A 174 1.62 -6.39 -15.23
C TYR A 174 1.24 -7.03 -16.55
N ARG A 175 2.07 -7.95 -17.10
CA ARG A 175 1.77 -8.68 -18.33
C ARG A 175 0.44 -9.43 -18.21
N HIS A 176 0.24 -10.17 -17.13
CA HIS A 176 -0.99 -10.91 -16.92
C HIS A 176 -2.21 -9.96 -16.88
N ALA A 177 -2.13 -8.83 -16.18
CA ALA A 177 -3.22 -7.87 -16.15
C ALA A 177 -3.51 -7.27 -17.54
N LEU A 178 -2.47 -6.94 -18.32
CA LEU A 178 -2.60 -6.45 -19.70
C LEU A 178 -3.24 -7.51 -20.61
N ASP A 179 -2.79 -8.77 -20.53
CA ASP A 179 -3.35 -9.90 -21.28
C ASP A 179 -4.85 -10.10 -20.96
N ARG A 180 -5.22 -9.99 -19.67
CA ARG A 180 -6.63 -10.08 -19.24
C ARG A 180 -7.49 -8.94 -19.77
N LEU A 181 -6.91 -7.77 -19.97
CA LEU A 181 -7.58 -6.62 -20.56
C LEU A 181 -7.49 -6.58 -22.10
N GLU A 182 -6.66 -7.43 -22.71
CA GLU A 182 -6.37 -7.44 -24.16
C GLU A 182 -5.91 -6.07 -24.66
N VAL A 183 -4.90 -5.48 -23.97
CA VAL A 183 -4.33 -4.17 -24.27
C VAL A 183 -2.82 -4.24 -24.28
N ASP A 184 -2.19 -3.61 -25.28
CA ASP A 184 -0.75 -3.49 -25.35
C ASP A 184 -0.18 -2.54 -24.28
N ALA A 185 1.02 -2.80 -23.80
CA ALA A 185 1.63 -2.04 -22.71
C ALA A 185 1.75 -0.53 -23.03
N CYS A 186 2.06 -0.17 -24.28
CA CYS A 186 2.20 1.24 -24.71
C CYS A 186 0.89 2.03 -24.65
N ASP A 187 -0.26 1.34 -24.62
CA ASP A 187 -1.59 1.92 -24.55
C ASP A 187 -2.18 1.87 -23.12
N ALA A 188 -1.35 1.54 -22.12
CA ALA A 188 -1.78 1.38 -20.76
C ALA A 188 -1.03 2.28 -19.76
N TRP A 189 -1.73 2.71 -18.72
CA TRP A 189 -1.15 3.38 -17.57
C TRP A 189 -1.13 2.45 -16.36
N MET A 190 -0.09 2.55 -15.53
CA MET A 190 -0.09 2.05 -14.15
C MET A 190 -0.12 3.25 -13.21
N VAL A 191 -1.05 3.25 -12.25
CA VAL A 191 -1.28 4.35 -11.30
C VAL A 191 -1.12 3.84 -9.88
N GLY A 192 -0.27 4.49 -9.08
CA GLY A 192 -0.11 4.18 -7.67
C GLY A 192 0.94 5.02 -6.96
N ASP A 193 1.09 4.76 -5.65
CA ASP A 193 1.91 5.53 -4.73
C ASP A 193 3.33 4.99 -4.53
N ASN A 194 3.59 3.72 -4.89
CA ASN A 194 4.91 3.13 -4.77
C ASN A 194 5.72 3.32 -6.05
N TYR A 195 6.80 4.09 -5.94
CA TYR A 195 7.60 4.49 -7.08
C TYR A 195 8.18 3.33 -7.90
N GLU A 196 8.72 2.30 -7.25
CA GLU A 196 9.30 1.14 -7.95
C GLU A 196 8.20 0.31 -8.63
N TRP A 197 7.06 0.16 -7.98
CA TRP A 197 5.98 -0.73 -8.43
C TRP A 197 5.08 -0.09 -9.49
N GLU A 198 4.87 1.22 -9.42
CA GLU A 198 3.92 1.91 -10.31
C GLU A 198 4.58 2.78 -11.37
N VAL A 199 5.91 3.04 -11.22
CA VAL A 199 6.66 3.80 -12.22
C VAL A 199 7.75 2.96 -12.86
N VAL A 200 8.73 2.50 -12.09
CA VAL A 200 9.94 1.86 -12.65
C VAL A 200 9.62 0.54 -13.34
N ALA A 201 8.94 -0.37 -12.66
CA ALA A 201 8.68 -1.70 -13.19
C ALA A 201 7.75 -1.69 -14.42
N PRO A 202 6.59 -0.98 -14.41
CA PRO A 202 5.72 -0.94 -15.60
C PRO A 202 6.37 -0.24 -16.80
N GLN A 203 7.22 0.78 -16.59
CA GLN A 203 7.94 1.42 -17.70
C GLN A 203 8.93 0.47 -18.41
N ARG A 204 9.46 -0.55 -17.73
CA ARG A 204 10.26 -1.61 -18.38
C ARG A 204 9.47 -2.43 -19.40
N LEU A 205 8.14 -2.41 -19.34
CA LEU A 205 7.25 -3.04 -20.32
C LEU A 205 6.73 -2.05 -21.38
N GLY A 206 7.07 -0.77 -21.27
CA GLY A 206 6.58 0.28 -22.16
C GLY A 206 5.28 0.94 -21.71
N MET A 207 4.76 0.63 -20.51
CA MET A 207 3.61 1.32 -19.94
C MET A 207 3.96 2.75 -19.51
N CYS A 208 2.94 3.59 -19.40
CA CYS A 208 3.07 4.88 -18.71
C CYS A 208 2.95 4.69 -17.20
N GLY A 209 3.99 5.01 -16.44
CA GLY A 209 3.94 5.04 -14.98
C GLY A 209 3.42 6.40 -14.48
N ILE A 210 2.27 6.41 -13.84
CA ILE A 210 1.65 7.60 -13.24
C ILE A 210 1.84 7.53 -11.74
N TRP A 211 2.65 8.42 -11.21
CA TRP A 211 2.92 8.42 -9.79
C TRP A 211 1.90 9.26 -9.02
N TYR A 212 1.20 8.62 -8.08
CA TYR A 212 0.25 9.24 -7.18
C TYR A 212 0.97 9.71 -5.92
N ASP A 213 1.12 11.03 -5.75
CA ASP A 213 1.83 11.67 -4.64
C ASP A 213 0.92 12.67 -3.90
N PRO A 214 -0.10 12.18 -3.16
CA PRO A 214 -1.08 13.04 -2.50
C PRO A 214 -0.49 13.88 -1.34
N PHE A 215 0.69 13.51 -0.86
CA PHE A 215 1.38 14.19 0.24
C PHE A 215 2.55 15.09 -0.22
N GLU A 216 2.78 15.20 -1.53
CA GLU A 216 3.87 16.00 -2.10
C GLU A 216 5.26 15.62 -1.55
N ALA A 217 5.47 14.33 -1.34
CA ALA A 217 6.75 13.80 -0.85
C ALA A 217 7.90 14.02 -1.84
N GLY A 218 7.57 14.18 -3.11
CA GLY A 218 8.52 14.39 -4.19
C GLY A 218 9.20 13.11 -4.68
N VAL A 219 9.80 13.17 -5.86
CA VAL A 219 10.49 12.03 -6.47
C VAL A 219 11.62 11.54 -5.54
N PRO A 220 11.71 10.24 -5.23
CA PRO A 220 12.78 9.71 -4.38
C PRO A 220 14.18 10.06 -4.91
N ALA A 221 15.11 10.39 -4.00
CA ALA A 221 16.48 10.78 -4.37
C ALA A 221 17.24 9.69 -5.16
N HIS A 222 16.84 8.42 -5.02
CA HIS A 222 17.41 7.27 -5.72
C HIS A 222 16.63 6.89 -6.99
N ALA A 223 15.74 7.76 -7.46
CA ALA A 223 14.89 7.50 -8.62
C ALA A 223 15.73 7.17 -9.88
N THR A 224 15.43 6.03 -10.49
CA THR A 224 16.11 5.53 -11.70
C THR A 224 15.33 5.80 -12.99
N ALA A 225 14.08 6.21 -12.88
CA ALA A 225 13.19 6.51 -13.99
C ALA A 225 12.44 7.82 -13.70
N LYS A 226 11.88 8.44 -14.74
CA LYS A 226 11.02 9.62 -14.57
C LYS A 226 9.57 9.18 -14.69
N PRO A 227 8.68 9.54 -13.74
CA PRO A 227 7.24 9.30 -13.92
C PRO A 227 6.76 9.96 -15.22
N THR A 228 5.88 9.28 -15.94
CA THR A 228 5.23 9.87 -17.12
C THR A 228 4.39 11.08 -16.71
N ARG A 229 3.74 10.96 -15.55
CA ARG A 229 2.98 12.05 -14.90
C ARG A 229 3.04 11.86 -13.39
N ILE A 230 3.00 12.97 -12.65
CA ILE A 230 2.80 12.99 -11.20
C ILE A 230 1.44 13.61 -10.95
N ILE A 231 0.61 12.97 -10.14
CA ILE A 231 -0.71 13.46 -9.76
C ILE A 231 -0.85 13.50 -8.23
N LYS A 232 -1.59 14.46 -7.73
CA LYS A 232 -1.89 14.63 -6.29
C LYS A 232 -3.32 14.22 -5.96
N ARG A 233 -4.19 14.19 -6.95
CA ARG A 233 -5.58 13.76 -6.88
C ARG A 233 -5.86 12.79 -8.04
N LEU A 234 -6.65 11.77 -7.76
CA LEU A 234 -7.02 10.80 -8.81
C LEU A 234 -7.82 11.47 -9.94
N ALA A 235 -8.64 12.47 -9.63
CA ALA A 235 -9.41 13.23 -10.61
C ALA A 235 -8.56 13.82 -11.74
N GLU A 236 -7.29 14.11 -11.50
CA GLU A 236 -6.37 14.61 -12.53
C GLU A 236 -6.17 13.61 -13.69
N LEU A 237 -6.51 12.32 -13.51
CA LEU A 237 -6.43 11.34 -14.60
C LEU A 237 -7.44 11.60 -15.71
N VAL A 238 -8.52 12.31 -15.42
CA VAL A 238 -9.63 12.59 -16.37
C VAL A 238 -9.80 14.08 -16.67
N GLU A 239 -8.98 14.92 -16.06
CA GLU A 239 -8.82 16.34 -16.35
C GLU A 239 -7.82 16.52 -17.52
#